data_e69edfd32856ba7969d28420b871ef80
#
_entry.id   e69edfd32856ba7969d28420b871ef80
#
_cell.length_a   1.000
_cell.length_b   1.000
_cell.length_c   1.000
_cell.angle_alpha   90.00
_cell.angle_beta   90.00
_cell.angle_gamma   90.00
#
_symmetry.space_group_name_H-M   'P 1'
#
loop_
_entity.id
_entity.type
_entity.pdbx_description
1 polymer ?
#
loop_
_entity_poly.entity_id
_entity_poly.type
_entity_poly.pdbx_seq_one_letter_code
_entity_poly.pdbx_strand_id
1 'polypeptide(L)'
;MACLAGSACLQAQSVQVAVLQYKGGGDWYSNPTSVPNLVAFCNDALGTRIDDEVPYVEVGSPALFNYPFVHMTGHGNVVFSPSEARNLRKWLEAGGFLHISDNYGMDAYVRKEMEKVFPDLDWVELPFQHPVYHAAFDFDEGPPKVHEHDGEAPRGYGLLLDGRLVCYYDVECDLGDGWEDYAVHRDPEAVRRRALEMGANLVSFALSGARDDD
;
A
#
# COMPACT_ATOMS: atom_id res chain seq x y z
N MET A 1 -32.06 5.63 -45.79
CA MET A 1 -31.92 5.08 -44.45
C MET A 1 -30.46 5.19 -44.07
N ALA A 2 -30.10 6.15 -43.24
CA ALA A 2 -28.72 6.32 -42.76
C ALA A 2 -28.64 5.68 -41.37
N CYS A 3 -27.85 4.58 -41.25
CA CYS A 3 -27.49 4.00 -39.97
C CYS A 3 -26.47 4.89 -39.27
N LEU A 4 -26.88 5.57 -38.22
CA LEU A 4 -25.97 6.20 -37.26
C LEU A 4 -25.38 5.11 -36.35
N ALA A 5 -24.13 4.72 -36.64
CA ALA A 5 -23.33 3.90 -35.72
C ALA A 5 -22.90 4.78 -34.55
N GLY A 6 -23.60 4.65 -33.43
CA GLY A 6 -23.17 5.26 -32.18
C GLY A 6 -21.90 4.58 -31.67
N SER A 7 -20.76 5.28 -31.76
CA SER A 7 -19.55 4.87 -31.05
C SER A 7 -19.80 4.98 -29.55
N ALA A 8 -20.02 3.86 -28.89
CA ALA A 8 -19.95 3.78 -27.43
C ALA A 8 -18.49 4.02 -27.04
N CYS A 9 -18.20 5.21 -26.51
CA CYS A 9 -16.93 5.49 -25.87
C CYS A 9 -16.88 4.61 -24.59
N LEU A 10 -16.12 3.52 -24.61
CA LEU A 10 -15.76 2.82 -23.38
C LEU A 10 -14.94 3.82 -22.55
N GLN A 11 -15.59 4.41 -21.56
CA GLN A 11 -14.91 5.17 -20.53
C GLN A 11 -14.06 4.16 -19.76
N ALA A 12 -12.74 4.25 -19.87
CA ALA A 12 -11.84 3.46 -19.04
C ALA A 12 -12.21 3.75 -17.58
N GLN A 13 -12.59 2.71 -16.84
CA GLN A 13 -12.94 2.84 -15.44
C GLN A 13 -11.69 3.32 -14.71
N SER A 14 -11.78 4.42 -13.94
CA SER A 14 -10.68 4.90 -13.12
C SER A 14 -10.31 3.84 -12.08
N VAL A 15 -9.02 3.64 -11.84
CA VAL A 15 -8.54 2.77 -10.77
C VAL A 15 -8.81 3.50 -9.46
N GLN A 16 -9.31 2.78 -8.44
CA GLN A 16 -9.50 3.34 -7.11
C GLN A 16 -8.63 2.56 -6.12
N VAL A 17 -8.00 3.29 -5.20
CA VAL A 17 -7.24 2.74 -4.06
C VAL A 17 -8.03 2.96 -2.77
N ALA A 18 -7.72 2.21 -1.71
CA ALA A 18 -8.47 2.31 -0.46
C ALA A 18 -7.57 2.20 0.77
N VAL A 19 -8.09 2.62 1.92
CA VAL A 19 -7.48 2.40 3.23
C VAL A 19 -8.20 1.25 3.93
N LEU A 20 -7.43 0.31 4.51
CA LEU A 20 -7.95 -0.87 5.19
C LEU A 20 -8.45 -0.53 6.58
N GLN A 21 -9.72 -0.80 6.84
CA GLN A 21 -10.33 -0.72 8.15
C GLN A 21 -10.28 -2.08 8.84
N TYR A 22 -9.48 -2.19 9.90
CA TYR A 22 -9.30 -3.40 10.69
C TYR A 22 -9.83 -3.24 12.12
N LYS A 23 -9.89 -4.35 12.87
CA LYS A 23 -10.30 -4.39 14.27
C LYS A 23 -9.11 -4.57 15.19
N GLY A 24 -9.35 -4.48 16.51
CA GLY A 24 -8.32 -4.72 17.52
C GLY A 24 -8.00 -3.49 18.37
N GLY A 25 -8.48 -2.32 17.97
CA GLY A 25 -8.28 -1.06 18.70
C GLY A 25 -7.08 -0.25 18.24
N GLY A 26 -6.34 -0.69 17.21
CA GLY A 26 -5.40 0.16 16.49
C GLY A 26 -6.14 1.21 15.65
N ASP A 27 -5.48 2.32 15.43
CA ASP A 27 -6.05 3.52 14.82
C ASP A 27 -5.82 3.57 13.30
N TRP A 28 -6.39 2.61 12.57
CA TRP A 28 -6.34 2.51 11.10
C TRP A 28 -6.67 3.84 10.37
N TYR A 29 -7.26 4.79 11.06
CA TYR A 29 -7.67 6.12 10.58
C TYR A 29 -6.66 7.23 10.91
N SER A 30 -5.48 6.91 11.41
CA SER A 30 -4.52 7.89 11.94
C SER A 30 -3.99 8.88 10.89
N ASN A 31 -3.86 8.47 9.64
CA ASN A 31 -3.26 9.25 8.54
C ASN A 31 -4.29 9.64 7.46
N PRO A 32 -5.26 10.52 7.75
CA PRO A 32 -6.40 10.74 6.86
C PRO A 32 -6.06 11.44 5.54
N THR A 33 -4.96 12.21 5.46
CA THR A 33 -4.55 12.89 4.23
C THR A 33 -3.48 12.14 3.45
N SER A 34 -2.91 11.07 4.00
CA SER A 34 -1.78 10.34 3.41
C SER A 34 -2.09 9.75 2.04
N VAL A 35 -3.07 8.89 1.92
CA VAL A 35 -3.40 8.24 0.63
C VAL A 35 -3.99 9.23 -0.39
N PRO A 36 -4.85 10.20 -0.04
CA PRO A 36 -5.22 11.28 -0.94
C PRO A 36 -4.03 12.05 -1.53
N ASN A 37 -3.04 12.40 -0.72
CA ASN A 37 -1.82 13.06 -1.19
C ASN A 37 -0.97 12.14 -2.09
N LEU A 38 -0.87 10.85 -1.77
CA LEU A 38 -0.20 9.88 -2.61
C LEU A 38 -0.88 9.74 -3.97
N VAL A 39 -2.21 9.67 -4.01
CA VAL A 39 -3.00 9.63 -5.25
C VAL A 39 -2.74 10.87 -6.10
N ALA A 40 -2.82 12.05 -5.50
CA ALA A 40 -2.54 13.31 -6.18
C ALA A 40 -1.12 13.34 -6.76
N PHE A 41 -0.12 12.87 -5.97
CA PHE A 41 1.26 12.78 -6.42
C PHE A 41 1.43 11.80 -7.60
N CYS A 42 0.81 10.61 -7.54
CA CYS A 42 0.86 9.63 -8.64
C CYS A 42 0.22 10.19 -9.91
N ASN A 43 -0.92 10.85 -9.79
CA ASN A 43 -1.62 11.44 -10.94
C ASN A 43 -0.79 12.54 -11.60
N ASP A 44 -0.10 13.38 -10.80
CA ASP A 44 0.75 14.46 -11.31
C ASP A 44 2.08 13.95 -11.86
N ALA A 45 2.82 13.15 -11.09
CA ALA A 45 4.19 12.76 -11.40
C ALA A 45 4.27 11.63 -12.43
N LEU A 46 3.31 10.69 -12.44
CA LEU A 46 3.31 9.51 -13.31
C LEU A 46 2.25 9.57 -14.41
N GLY A 47 1.35 10.57 -14.38
CA GLY A 47 0.24 10.68 -15.33
C GLY A 47 -0.79 9.56 -15.18
N THR A 48 -0.91 8.99 -13.97
CA THR A 48 -1.93 7.98 -13.68
C THR A 48 -3.34 8.58 -13.70
N ARG A 49 -4.37 7.74 -13.63
CA ARG A 49 -5.78 8.15 -13.52
C ARG A 49 -6.43 7.41 -12.38
N ILE A 50 -5.84 7.57 -11.19
CA ILE A 50 -6.41 7.03 -9.96
C ILE A 50 -7.51 8.00 -9.51
N ASP A 51 -8.63 7.47 -9.03
CA ASP A 51 -9.75 8.26 -8.52
C ASP A 51 -9.30 9.04 -7.27
N ASP A 52 -9.66 10.30 -7.19
CA ASP A 52 -9.31 11.17 -6.04
C ASP A 52 -10.08 10.78 -4.76
N GLU A 53 -11.20 10.03 -4.89
CA GLU A 53 -11.92 9.50 -3.75
C GLU A 53 -11.21 8.25 -3.21
N VAL A 54 -10.74 8.33 -1.95
CA VAL A 54 -10.07 7.23 -1.23
C VAL A 54 -11.02 6.71 -0.15
N PRO A 55 -11.75 5.62 -0.40
CA PRO A 55 -12.65 5.03 0.59
C PRO A 55 -11.92 4.21 1.64
N TYR A 56 -12.59 4.01 2.77
CA TYR A 56 -12.24 3.00 3.75
C TYR A 56 -12.94 1.67 3.43
N VAL A 57 -12.22 0.56 3.54
CA VAL A 57 -12.78 -0.77 3.26
C VAL A 57 -12.47 -1.74 4.41
N GLU A 58 -13.51 -2.40 4.92
CA GLU A 58 -13.33 -3.43 5.95
C GLU A 58 -12.66 -4.69 5.38
N VAL A 59 -11.76 -5.31 6.17
CA VAL A 59 -11.04 -6.54 5.81
C VAL A 59 -11.98 -7.65 5.32
N GLY A 60 -13.15 -7.79 5.94
CA GLY A 60 -14.14 -8.82 5.61
C GLY A 60 -15.12 -8.45 4.49
N SER A 61 -15.05 -7.23 3.97
CA SER A 61 -15.98 -6.76 2.95
C SER A 61 -15.71 -7.36 1.57
N PRO A 62 -16.73 -7.76 0.81
CA PRO A 62 -16.56 -8.12 -0.60
C PRO A 62 -16.13 -6.92 -1.46
N ALA A 63 -16.35 -5.68 -1.01
CA ALA A 63 -15.90 -4.47 -1.69
C ALA A 63 -14.37 -4.37 -1.78
N LEU A 64 -13.62 -5.10 -0.94
CA LEU A 64 -12.16 -5.17 -0.99
C LEU A 64 -11.65 -5.53 -2.40
N PHE A 65 -12.39 -6.37 -3.12
CA PHE A 65 -12.03 -6.81 -4.48
C PHE A 65 -12.17 -5.73 -5.56
N ASN A 66 -12.71 -4.57 -5.23
CA ASN A 66 -12.76 -3.43 -6.15
C ASN A 66 -11.44 -2.63 -6.19
N TYR A 67 -10.55 -2.86 -5.22
CA TYR A 67 -9.34 -2.05 -5.04
C TYR A 67 -8.10 -2.90 -5.30
N PRO A 68 -7.32 -2.61 -6.36
CA PRO A 68 -6.09 -3.35 -6.64
C PRO A 68 -4.96 -3.05 -5.66
N PHE A 69 -4.98 -1.86 -5.05
CA PHE A 69 -4.04 -1.41 -4.03
C PHE A 69 -4.79 -0.95 -2.79
N VAL A 70 -4.40 -1.46 -1.62
CA VAL A 70 -4.97 -1.06 -0.33
C VAL A 70 -3.85 -0.73 0.64
N HIS A 71 -3.98 0.42 1.30
CA HIS A 71 -3.06 0.88 2.34
C HIS A 71 -3.59 0.53 3.73
N MET A 72 -2.71 0.06 4.59
CA MET A 72 -2.97 -0.24 5.99
C MET A 72 -1.95 0.48 6.86
N THR A 73 -2.41 1.22 7.85
CA THR A 73 -1.56 1.96 8.77
C THR A 73 -2.15 1.97 10.17
N GLY A 74 -1.43 2.48 11.14
CA GLY A 74 -1.88 2.74 12.51
C GLY A 74 -0.86 2.38 13.57
N HIS A 75 -1.26 2.57 14.84
CA HIS A 75 -0.49 2.22 16.02
C HIS A 75 -1.14 1.01 16.72
N GLY A 76 -0.33 0.09 17.24
CA GLY A 76 -0.77 -0.97 18.14
C GLY A 76 -1.61 -2.07 17.49
N ASN A 77 -2.63 -2.51 18.20
CA ASN A 77 -3.22 -3.82 18.02
C ASN A 77 -4.06 -3.96 16.74
N VAL A 78 -3.76 -5.00 15.97
CA VAL A 78 -4.52 -5.45 14.78
C VAL A 78 -5.14 -6.80 15.11
N VAL A 79 -6.40 -7.02 14.72
CA VAL A 79 -7.09 -8.30 14.89
C VAL A 79 -7.90 -8.63 13.64
N PHE A 80 -7.63 -9.78 13.04
CA PHE A 80 -8.45 -10.39 12.00
C PHE A 80 -9.19 -11.61 12.55
N SER A 81 -10.50 -11.65 12.34
CA SER A 81 -11.25 -12.89 12.52
C SER A 81 -10.85 -13.92 11.44
N PRO A 82 -11.13 -15.23 11.63
CA PRO A 82 -10.84 -16.24 10.62
C PRO A 82 -11.52 -15.99 9.26
N SER A 83 -12.67 -15.32 9.24
CA SER A 83 -13.35 -14.95 8.00
C SER A 83 -12.68 -13.77 7.31
N GLU A 84 -12.23 -12.77 8.06
CA GLU A 84 -11.49 -11.61 7.55
C GLU A 84 -10.12 -12.04 6.97
N ALA A 85 -9.38 -12.90 7.68
CA ALA A 85 -8.12 -13.45 7.18
C ALA A 85 -8.32 -14.21 5.85
N ARG A 86 -9.36 -15.06 5.75
CA ARG A 86 -9.69 -15.75 4.50
C ARG A 86 -10.10 -14.81 3.37
N ASN A 87 -10.83 -13.72 3.67
CA ASN A 87 -11.22 -12.74 2.67
C ASN A 87 -10.00 -11.98 2.14
N LEU A 88 -9.12 -11.54 3.04
CA LEU A 88 -7.87 -10.86 2.70
C LEU A 88 -6.97 -11.76 1.84
N ARG A 89 -6.80 -13.04 2.25
CA ARG A 89 -6.06 -14.02 1.46
C ARG A 89 -6.59 -14.14 0.03
N LYS A 90 -7.89 -14.34 -0.14
CA LYS A 90 -8.52 -14.47 -1.46
C LYS A 90 -8.32 -13.23 -2.32
N TRP A 91 -8.38 -12.05 -1.73
CA TRP A 91 -8.15 -10.81 -2.44
C TRP A 91 -6.69 -10.69 -2.90
N LEU A 92 -5.72 -11.03 -2.04
CA LEU A 92 -4.31 -11.05 -2.39
C LEU A 92 -4.02 -12.12 -3.47
N GLU A 93 -4.60 -13.32 -3.37
CA GLU A 93 -4.51 -14.37 -4.39
C GLU A 93 -5.11 -13.91 -5.74
N ALA A 94 -6.15 -13.11 -5.72
CA ALA A 94 -6.82 -12.59 -6.92
C ALA A 94 -6.09 -11.42 -7.61
N GLY A 95 -4.93 -10.99 -7.10
CA GLY A 95 -4.14 -9.90 -7.69
C GLY A 95 -4.10 -8.62 -6.87
N GLY A 96 -4.75 -8.57 -5.71
CA GLY A 96 -4.64 -7.45 -4.80
C GLY A 96 -3.22 -7.25 -4.26
N PHE A 97 -2.90 -6.02 -3.88
CA PHE A 97 -1.63 -5.63 -3.27
C PHE A 97 -1.89 -4.86 -1.98
N LEU A 98 -1.34 -5.34 -0.87
CA LEU A 98 -1.44 -4.70 0.43
C LEU A 98 -0.14 -3.97 0.77
N HIS A 99 -0.24 -2.68 1.04
CA HIS A 99 0.83 -1.92 1.67
C HIS A 99 0.53 -1.75 3.16
N ILE A 100 1.47 -2.12 4.02
CA ILE A 100 1.39 -1.91 5.47
C ILE A 100 2.48 -0.91 5.87
N SER A 101 2.11 0.16 6.56
CA SER A 101 3.03 1.14 7.12
C SER A 101 2.86 1.17 8.64
N ASP A 102 3.94 0.84 9.36
CA ASP A 102 3.94 0.84 10.83
C ASP A 102 4.22 2.25 11.34
N ASN A 103 3.21 2.91 11.91
CA ASN A 103 3.37 4.19 12.57
C ASN A 103 3.97 4.06 13.98
N TYR A 104 4.59 2.94 14.28
CA TYR A 104 5.17 2.51 15.54
C TYR A 104 4.26 1.65 16.43
N GLY A 105 4.74 0.47 16.72
CA GLY A 105 4.12 -0.48 17.64
C GLY A 105 3.07 -1.41 17.03
N MET A 106 2.90 -1.42 15.72
CA MET A 106 2.03 -2.38 15.03
C MET A 106 2.72 -3.73 14.78
N ASP A 107 4.05 -3.78 14.66
CA ASP A 107 4.83 -4.93 14.18
C ASP A 107 4.46 -6.25 14.88
N ALA A 108 4.44 -6.27 16.21
CA ALA A 108 4.13 -7.47 16.99
C ALA A 108 2.72 -8.02 16.75
N TYR A 109 1.80 -7.20 16.30
CA TYR A 109 0.41 -7.57 16.04
C TYR A 109 0.19 -7.94 14.56
N VAL A 110 0.63 -7.10 13.65
CA VAL A 110 0.38 -7.28 12.22
C VAL A 110 1.03 -8.55 11.67
N ARG A 111 2.26 -8.85 12.08
CA ARG A 111 2.93 -10.10 11.67
C ARG A 111 2.13 -11.33 12.08
N LYS A 112 1.67 -11.37 13.33
CA LYS A 112 0.85 -12.47 13.86
C LYS A 112 -0.51 -12.59 13.16
N GLU A 113 -1.12 -11.46 12.78
CA GLU A 113 -2.39 -11.47 12.08
C GLU A 113 -2.21 -11.90 10.61
N MET A 114 -1.10 -11.53 9.98
CA MET A 114 -0.77 -11.96 8.61
C MET A 114 -0.40 -13.45 8.55
N GLU A 115 0.11 -14.08 9.62
CA GLU A 115 0.25 -15.56 9.73
C GLU A 115 -1.10 -16.28 9.60
N LYS A 116 -2.22 -15.65 10.00
CA LYS A 116 -3.57 -16.22 9.77
C LYS A 116 -4.00 -16.13 8.31
N VAL A 117 -3.46 -15.15 7.58
CA VAL A 117 -3.73 -14.96 6.13
C VAL A 117 -2.91 -15.97 5.33
N PHE A 118 -1.62 -16.05 5.61
CA PHE A 118 -0.66 -16.93 4.94
C PHE A 118 0.20 -17.69 5.96
N PRO A 119 -0.30 -18.80 6.52
CA PRO A 119 0.46 -19.58 7.52
C PRO A 119 1.72 -20.25 6.94
N ASP A 120 1.81 -20.34 5.62
CA ASP A 120 2.90 -21.01 4.91
C ASP A 120 3.89 -20.05 4.25
N LEU A 121 3.75 -18.73 4.46
CA LEU A 121 4.66 -17.71 3.94
C LEU A 121 5.42 -17.02 5.06
N ASP A 122 6.72 -16.88 4.87
CA ASP A 122 7.58 -16.09 5.75
C ASP A 122 7.72 -14.65 5.21
N TRP A 123 7.91 -13.70 6.12
CA TRP A 123 8.31 -12.35 5.77
C TRP A 123 9.76 -12.33 5.27
N VAL A 124 9.98 -11.83 4.07
CA VAL A 124 11.28 -11.71 3.45
C VAL A 124 11.68 -10.23 3.45
N GLU A 125 12.85 -9.90 4.00
CA GLU A 125 13.43 -8.57 3.80
C GLU A 125 13.84 -8.42 2.33
N LEU A 126 13.27 -7.43 1.66
CA LEU A 126 13.47 -7.23 0.22
C LEU A 126 14.85 -6.62 -0.04
N PRO A 127 15.66 -7.21 -0.93
CA PRO A 127 16.93 -6.64 -1.31
C PRO A 127 16.70 -5.31 -2.04
N PHE A 128 17.65 -4.37 -1.92
CA PHE A 128 17.49 -3.03 -2.51
C PHE A 128 17.39 -3.05 -4.04
N GLN A 129 17.80 -4.14 -4.69
CA GLN A 129 17.63 -4.37 -6.14
C GLN A 129 16.23 -4.86 -6.52
N HIS A 130 15.36 -5.12 -5.54
CA HIS A 130 14.00 -5.58 -5.83
C HIS A 130 13.24 -4.55 -6.70
N PRO A 131 12.49 -4.98 -7.73
CA PRO A 131 11.81 -4.05 -8.66
C PRO A 131 10.88 -3.04 -8.00
N VAL A 132 10.35 -3.33 -6.81
CA VAL A 132 9.50 -2.39 -6.05
C VAL A 132 10.22 -1.09 -5.71
N TYR A 133 11.56 -1.11 -5.56
CA TYR A 133 12.36 0.07 -5.27
C TYR A 133 12.74 0.88 -6.53
N HIS A 134 12.39 0.40 -7.73
CA HIS A 134 12.76 0.99 -9.01
C HIS A 134 11.59 1.12 -9.99
N ALA A 135 10.35 0.93 -9.53
CA ALA A 135 9.18 0.88 -10.41
C ALA A 135 8.90 2.22 -11.14
N ALA A 136 9.25 3.35 -10.53
CA ALA A 136 9.11 4.70 -11.09
C ALA A 136 10.25 5.64 -10.70
N PHE A 137 10.78 5.47 -9.50
CA PHE A 137 11.89 6.25 -8.93
C PHE A 137 12.93 5.31 -8.32
N ASP A 138 14.21 5.69 -8.37
CA ASP A 138 15.30 4.85 -7.87
C ASP A 138 15.53 5.03 -6.35
N PHE A 139 15.57 3.89 -5.65
CA PHE A 139 15.87 3.76 -4.23
C PHE A 139 16.95 2.71 -4.00
N ASP A 140 18.17 3.02 -4.44
CA ASP A 140 19.36 2.13 -4.39
C ASP A 140 19.75 1.71 -2.96
N GLU A 141 19.32 2.46 -1.95
CA GLU A 141 19.61 2.23 -0.53
C GLU A 141 18.36 1.73 0.25
N GLY A 142 17.30 1.32 -0.47
CA GLY A 142 16.05 0.86 0.12
C GLY A 142 15.08 2.00 0.49
N PRO A 143 14.05 1.71 1.31
CA PRO A 143 13.00 2.69 1.61
C PRO A 143 13.55 3.88 2.39
N PRO A 144 12.99 5.09 2.20
CA PRO A 144 13.41 6.26 2.98
C PRO A 144 12.90 6.17 4.42
N LYS A 145 13.62 6.78 5.35
CA LYS A 145 13.20 6.97 6.73
C LYS A 145 12.58 8.36 6.89
N VAL A 146 11.35 8.42 7.37
CA VAL A 146 10.62 9.67 7.65
C VAL A 146 10.83 10.07 9.10
N HIS A 147 10.47 9.19 10.04
CA HIS A 147 10.63 9.44 11.47
C HIS A 147 11.62 8.45 12.12
N GLU A 148 12.11 8.86 13.26
CA GLU A 148 13.03 8.07 14.08
C GLU A 148 12.28 7.45 15.25
N HIS A 149 12.38 6.14 15.45
CA HIS A 149 11.77 5.42 16.57
C HIS A 149 12.82 4.70 17.40
N ASP A 150 13.25 3.51 16.95
CA ASP A 150 14.13 2.63 17.74
C ASP A 150 15.62 2.75 17.35
N GLY A 151 15.96 3.66 16.44
CA GLY A 151 17.35 3.86 15.98
C GLY A 151 17.82 2.83 14.96
N GLU A 152 16.89 2.02 14.44
CA GLU A 152 17.18 1.02 13.43
C GLU A 152 17.10 1.59 12.01
N ALA A 153 17.70 0.90 11.06
CA ALA A 153 17.62 1.28 9.66
C ALA A 153 16.22 1.02 9.10
N PRO A 154 15.72 1.84 8.16
CA PRO A 154 14.46 1.59 7.48
C PRO A 154 14.55 0.31 6.65
N ARG A 155 13.50 -0.52 6.69
CA ARG A 155 13.45 -1.82 6.01
C ARG A 155 12.10 -2.02 5.33
N GLY A 156 12.14 -2.68 4.19
CA GLY A 156 10.95 -3.18 3.50
C GLY A 156 10.88 -4.70 3.55
N TYR A 157 9.77 -5.23 4.03
CA TYR A 157 9.50 -6.67 4.04
C TYR A 157 8.41 -7.00 3.03
N GLY A 158 8.50 -8.20 2.46
CA GLY A 158 7.50 -8.71 1.52
C GLY A 158 6.92 -10.05 1.93
N LEU A 159 5.66 -10.29 1.55
CA LEU A 159 5.10 -11.63 1.43
C LEU A 159 5.02 -11.97 -0.04
N LEU A 160 5.69 -13.07 -0.43
CA LEU A 160 5.81 -13.53 -1.81
C LEU A 160 4.91 -14.75 -2.02
N LEU A 161 3.92 -14.64 -2.89
CA LEU A 161 3.02 -15.73 -3.26
C LEU A 161 3.30 -16.14 -4.71
N ASP A 162 3.85 -17.32 -4.90
CA ASP A 162 4.22 -17.86 -6.23
C ASP A 162 5.10 -16.88 -7.05
N GLY A 163 6.11 -16.28 -6.39
CA GLY A 163 7.00 -15.30 -7.01
C GLY A 163 6.36 -13.93 -7.28
N ARG A 164 5.23 -13.61 -6.67
CA ARG A 164 4.60 -12.29 -6.73
C ARG A 164 4.59 -11.63 -5.37
N LEU A 165 5.13 -10.45 -5.24
CA LEU A 165 5.00 -9.64 -4.04
C LEU A 165 3.52 -9.23 -3.88
N VAL A 166 2.86 -9.77 -2.86
CA VAL A 166 1.43 -9.52 -2.57
C VAL A 166 1.23 -8.53 -1.43
N CYS A 167 2.21 -8.41 -0.56
CA CYS A 167 2.19 -7.49 0.56
C CYS A 167 3.57 -6.87 0.75
N TYR A 168 3.63 -5.55 0.83
CA TYR A 168 4.82 -4.81 1.22
C TYR A 168 4.59 -4.18 2.60
N TYR A 169 5.54 -4.36 3.50
CA TYR A 169 5.50 -3.84 4.85
C TYR A 169 6.75 -3.02 5.13
N ASP A 170 6.59 -1.74 5.38
CA ASP A 170 7.68 -0.87 5.80
C ASP A 170 7.79 -0.80 7.32
N VAL A 171 9.02 -0.92 7.82
CA VAL A 171 9.36 -0.87 9.24
C VAL A 171 10.45 0.18 9.43
N GLU A 172 10.33 1.01 10.45
CA GLU A 172 11.22 2.15 10.72
C GLU A 172 11.25 3.19 9.57
N CYS A 173 10.20 3.24 8.75
CA CYS A 173 10.10 4.14 7.60
C CYS A 173 9.08 5.26 7.81
N ASP A 174 7.90 4.94 8.34
CA ASP A 174 6.75 5.83 8.48
C ASP A 174 6.32 6.48 7.16
N LEU A 175 6.26 5.66 6.10
CA LEU A 175 5.89 6.18 4.78
C LEU A 175 4.53 6.87 4.79
N GLY A 176 3.55 6.30 5.53
CA GLY A 176 2.21 6.86 5.68
C GLY A 176 2.23 8.27 6.25
N ASP A 177 3.04 8.53 7.26
CA ASP A 177 3.23 9.84 7.87
C ASP A 177 3.88 10.82 6.88
N GLY A 178 4.88 10.36 6.12
CA GLY A 178 5.54 11.16 5.11
C GLY A 178 4.64 11.61 3.96
N TRP A 179 3.50 10.95 3.77
CA TRP A 179 2.50 11.35 2.77
C TRP A 179 1.49 12.37 3.31
N GLU A 180 1.39 12.56 4.65
CA GLU A 180 0.46 13.49 5.28
C GLU A 180 0.70 14.93 4.84
N ASP A 181 -0.29 15.79 5.08
CA ASP A 181 -0.15 17.24 4.90
C ASP A 181 1.00 17.79 5.76
N TYR A 182 1.75 18.74 5.21
CA TYR A 182 2.86 19.39 5.92
C TYR A 182 2.49 19.86 7.35
N ALA A 183 1.26 20.31 7.54
CA ALA A 183 0.82 20.84 8.83
C ALA A 183 0.75 19.78 9.94
N VAL A 184 0.69 18.50 9.61
CA VAL A 184 0.58 17.38 10.57
C VAL A 184 1.90 17.16 11.28
N HIS A 185 2.95 16.81 10.55
CA HIS A 185 4.26 16.44 11.12
C HIS A 185 5.32 17.54 10.93
N ARG A 186 5.12 18.44 9.97
CA ARG A 186 6.06 19.51 9.59
C ARG A 186 7.39 19.01 9.05
N ASP A 187 7.36 17.83 8.44
CA ASP A 187 8.54 17.25 7.84
C ASP A 187 9.09 18.10 6.71
N PRO A 188 10.43 18.13 6.56
CA PRO A 188 11.06 18.82 5.44
C PRO A 188 10.49 18.34 4.10
N GLU A 189 10.30 19.27 3.16
CA GLU A 189 9.75 18.96 1.83
C GLU A 189 10.52 17.84 1.12
N ALA A 190 11.84 17.78 1.28
CA ALA A 190 12.66 16.73 0.70
C ALA A 190 12.35 15.34 1.29
N VAL A 191 12.05 15.24 2.58
CA VAL A 191 11.68 13.99 3.25
C VAL A 191 10.30 13.53 2.77
N ARG A 192 9.31 14.43 2.78
CA ARG A 192 7.97 14.16 2.28
C ARG A 192 7.97 13.73 0.83
N ARG A 193 8.75 14.42 -0.01
CA ARG A 193 8.89 14.07 -1.42
C ARG A 193 9.43 12.65 -1.60
N ARG A 194 10.50 12.29 -0.89
CA ARG A 194 11.06 10.92 -0.96
C ARG A 194 10.05 9.85 -0.50
N ALA A 195 9.26 10.14 0.55
CA ALA A 195 8.19 9.24 0.98
C ALA A 195 7.12 9.06 -0.12
N LEU A 196 6.66 10.15 -0.75
CA LEU A 196 5.70 10.11 -1.85
C LEU A 196 6.26 9.38 -3.09
N GLU A 197 7.53 9.58 -3.43
CA GLU A 197 8.21 8.85 -4.52
C GLU A 197 8.26 7.34 -4.24
N MET A 198 8.54 6.93 -2.98
CA MET A 198 8.48 5.51 -2.61
C MET A 198 7.04 4.96 -2.65
N GLY A 199 6.07 5.74 -2.19
CA GLY A 199 4.65 5.39 -2.32
C GLY A 199 4.22 5.22 -3.78
N ALA A 200 4.69 6.10 -4.66
CA ALA A 200 4.43 6.00 -6.10
C ALA A 200 5.07 4.74 -6.72
N ASN A 201 6.24 4.31 -6.23
CA ASN A 201 6.81 3.02 -6.60
C ASN A 201 5.90 1.85 -6.21
N LEU A 202 5.37 1.85 -4.97
CA LEU A 202 4.46 0.80 -4.50
C LEU A 202 3.20 0.72 -5.35
N VAL A 203 2.59 1.87 -5.65
CA VAL A 203 1.39 1.95 -6.50
C VAL A 203 1.70 1.51 -7.93
N SER A 204 2.80 1.98 -8.51
CA SER A 204 3.23 1.63 -9.86
C SER A 204 3.51 0.14 -10.00
N PHE A 205 4.25 -0.44 -9.04
CA PHE A 205 4.53 -1.87 -8.97
C PHE A 205 3.24 -2.70 -8.87
N ALA A 206 2.34 -2.33 -7.96
CA ALA A 206 1.07 -3.03 -7.76
C ALA A 206 0.19 -3.03 -9.03
N LEU A 207 0.14 -1.89 -9.74
CA LEU A 207 -0.69 -1.74 -10.94
C LEU A 207 -0.06 -2.32 -12.21
N SER A 208 1.26 -2.52 -12.25
CA SER A 208 1.95 -3.14 -13.39
C SER A 208 1.69 -4.63 -13.50
N GLY A 209 1.28 -5.30 -12.40
CA GLY A 209 1.18 -6.74 -12.33
C GLY A 209 2.53 -7.46 -12.42
N ALA A 210 3.62 -6.74 -12.13
CA ALA A 210 4.98 -7.26 -12.17
C ALA A 210 5.14 -8.49 -11.27
N ARG A 211 5.95 -9.45 -11.74
CA ARG A 211 6.43 -10.59 -10.95
C ARG A 211 7.92 -10.40 -10.69
N ASP A 212 8.39 -11.00 -9.62
CA ASP A 212 9.80 -10.88 -9.23
C ASP A 212 10.77 -11.59 -10.21
N ASP A 213 10.23 -12.36 -11.17
CA ASP A 213 11.00 -13.12 -12.17
C ASP A 213 11.11 -12.40 -13.53
N ASP A 214 10.52 -11.19 -13.68
CA ASP A 214 10.58 -10.35 -14.88
C ASP A 214 11.68 -9.24 -14.72
#